data_f264e29e77c4b8d38423831cf8de729e
#
_entry.id   f264e29e77c4b8d38423831cf8de729e
#
_cell.length_a   1.000
_cell.length_b   1.000
_cell.length_c   1.000
_cell.angle_alpha   90.00
_cell.angle_beta   90.00
_cell.angle_gamma   90.00
#
_symmetry.space_group_name_H-M   'P 1'
#
loop_
_entity.id
_entity.type
_entity.pdbx_description
1 polymer ?
#
loop_
_entity_poly.entity_id
_entity_poly.type
_entity_poly.pdbx_seq_one_letter_code
_entity_poly.pdbx_strand_id
1 'polypeptide(L)'
;MIDVIIPVYKGARETRRCIESVLGSRQRALFAIVVVDDASPDREIVGYLDELEARGQIALERNERNLGFVRSVNRGMTLHPDRDVVLLNSDTEVANDWLDRLQRSALSQPDIGTVTPFSNNATICSYPFEGWTAGMPGTLGLAALDALFASANPGRTVDLPTGVGFCMYIRRACLVEVGAFDAERFGRGYGEENDFCLRAAAAGWRSVLAADVFVFHQGAVSFSEERAAQTQIATSTLLDLHPGYVRRVREFIVRDPLGAFRAAVDSARHASGADEARHVLAERTEERAHLVARLAEIEQMRQGLSHAEALVAERDEEIVKLRSALGHAESLAIRRGAQLERIHASWLGKLAIYLARTKS
;
A
#
# COMPACT_ATOMS: atom_id res chain seq x y z
N MET A 1 -24.21 -13.15 8.48
CA MET A 1 -23.07 -13.72 9.22
C MET A 1 -21.79 -13.17 8.60
N ILE A 2 -20.72 -12.95 9.38
CA ILE A 2 -19.46 -12.35 8.91
C ILE A 2 -18.33 -13.33 9.23
N ASP A 3 -17.38 -13.51 8.30
CA ASP A 3 -16.15 -14.24 8.56
C ASP A 3 -15.02 -13.25 8.88
N VAL A 4 -14.47 -13.32 10.09
CA VAL A 4 -13.26 -12.58 10.48
C VAL A 4 -12.06 -13.47 10.13
N ILE A 5 -11.37 -13.13 9.06
CA ILE A 5 -10.28 -13.92 8.49
C ILE A 5 -8.95 -13.39 9.01
N ILE A 6 -8.22 -14.24 9.73
CA ILE A 6 -6.93 -13.92 10.36
C ILE A 6 -5.85 -14.81 9.73
N PRO A 7 -5.03 -14.30 8.80
CA PRO A 7 -3.89 -15.03 8.27
C PRO A 7 -2.75 -15.03 9.29
N VAL A 8 -2.16 -16.21 9.54
CA VAL A 8 -1.13 -16.40 10.57
C VAL A 8 0.10 -17.10 9.97
N TYR A 9 1.30 -16.60 10.30
CA TYR A 9 2.57 -17.25 9.93
C TYR A 9 3.61 -17.21 11.04
N LYS A 10 3.78 -16.05 11.71
CA LYS A 10 4.74 -15.81 12.81
C LYS A 10 4.14 -14.83 13.80
N GLY A 11 4.77 -14.68 14.98
CA GLY A 11 4.34 -13.71 15.98
C GLY A 11 3.33 -14.32 16.95
N ALA A 12 3.75 -15.31 17.77
CA ALA A 12 2.86 -16.03 18.69
C ALA A 12 2.14 -15.11 19.68
N ARG A 13 2.86 -14.13 20.21
CA ARG A 13 2.31 -13.16 21.18
C ARG A 13 1.26 -12.26 20.52
N GLU A 14 1.57 -11.72 19.38
CA GLU A 14 0.69 -10.82 18.61
C GLU A 14 -0.57 -11.57 18.15
N THR A 15 -0.39 -12.76 17.56
CA THR A 15 -1.49 -13.63 17.12
C THR A 15 -2.43 -13.97 18.28
N ARG A 16 -1.89 -14.32 19.46
CA ARG A 16 -2.68 -14.61 20.65
C ARG A 16 -3.52 -13.38 21.04
N ARG A 17 -2.90 -12.20 21.16
CA ARG A 17 -3.59 -10.96 21.50
C ARG A 17 -4.68 -10.60 20.49
N CYS A 18 -4.39 -10.75 19.22
CA CYS A 18 -5.37 -10.53 18.15
C CYS A 18 -6.61 -11.39 18.36
N ILE A 19 -6.45 -12.72 18.40
CA ILE A 19 -7.58 -13.65 18.54
C ILE A 19 -8.31 -13.45 19.87
N GLU A 20 -7.60 -13.27 20.98
CA GLU A 20 -8.20 -13.01 22.30
C GLU A 20 -9.00 -11.69 22.31
N SER A 21 -8.52 -10.64 21.60
CA SER A 21 -9.25 -9.37 21.48
C SER A 21 -10.57 -9.53 20.71
N VAL A 22 -10.57 -10.35 19.64
CA VAL A 22 -11.79 -10.67 18.90
C VAL A 22 -12.77 -11.49 19.73
N LEU A 23 -12.27 -12.55 20.39
CA LEU A 23 -13.10 -13.41 21.26
C LEU A 23 -13.67 -12.64 22.47
N GLY A 24 -12.91 -11.69 23.02
CA GLY A 24 -13.33 -10.85 24.15
C GLY A 24 -14.25 -9.70 23.78
N SER A 25 -14.36 -9.38 22.49
CA SER A 25 -15.21 -8.29 22.02
C SER A 25 -16.70 -8.65 22.03
N ARG A 26 -17.56 -7.65 22.23
CA ARG A 26 -19.01 -7.87 22.34
C ARG A 26 -19.73 -7.39 21.10
N GLN A 27 -20.11 -8.34 20.23
CA GLN A 27 -20.79 -8.06 18.98
C GLN A 27 -22.25 -8.56 19.00
N ARG A 28 -23.14 -7.84 18.32
CA ARG A 28 -24.50 -8.30 18.00
C ARG A 28 -24.53 -9.07 16.69
N ALA A 29 -23.67 -8.69 15.77
CA ALA A 29 -23.48 -9.36 14.50
C ALA A 29 -23.03 -10.82 14.73
N LEU A 30 -23.67 -11.75 14.03
CA LEU A 30 -23.19 -13.13 14.00
C LEU A 30 -21.90 -13.20 13.17
N PHE A 31 -20.84 -13.72 13.77
CA PHE A 31 -19.55 -13.87 13.12
C PHE A 31 -18.90 -15.23 13.44
N ALA A 32 -17.96 -15.62 12.62
CA ALA A 32 -17.03 -16.71 12.85
C ALA A 32 -15.58 -16.19 12.70
N ILE A 33 -14.68 -16.69 13.52
CA ILE A 33 -13.24 -16.46 13.35
C ILE A 33 -12.69 -17.57 12.48
N VAL A 34 -12.15 -17.20 11.33
CA VAL A 34 -11.48 -18.10 10.40
C VAL A 34 -9.98 -17.79 10.45
N VAL A 35 -9.21 -18.70 11.03
CA VAL A 35 -7.74 -18.58 11.05
C VAL A 35 -7.18 -19.38 9.88
N VAL A 36 -6.33 -18.72 9.09
CA VAL A 36 -5.58 -19.39 8.01
C VAL A 36 -4.11 -19.45 8.40
N ASP A 37 -3.68 -20.60 8.91
CA ASP A 37 -2.29 -20.90 9.25
C ASP A 37 -1.48 -21.17 7.98
N ASP A 38 -0.62 -20.24 7.60
CA ASP A 38 0.22 -20.31 6.39
C ASP A 38 1.48 -21.15 6.61
N ALA A 39 1.33 -22.35 7.17
CA ALA A 39 2.40 -23.27 7.57
C ALA A 39 3.38 -22.58 8.56
N SER A 40 2.85 -22.08 9.67
CA SER A 40 3.63 -21.44 10.73
C SER A 40 4.75 -22.38 11.22
N PRO A 41 6.01 -21.89 11.25
CA PRO A 41 7.12 -22.67 11.80
C PRO A 41 7.15 -22.66 13.33
N ASP A 42 6.33 -21.83 13.98
CA ASP A 42 6.29 -21.61 15.42
C ASP A 42 5.35 -22.60 16.08
N ARG A 43 5.91 -23.53 16.87
CA ARG A 43 5.13 -24.57 17.57
C ARG A 43 4.19 -23.99 18.62
N GLU A 44 4.51 -22.83 19.21
CA GLU A 44 3.63 -22.17 20.17
C GLU A 44 2.35 -21.68 19.48
N ILE A 45 2.47 -21.11 18.29
CA ILE A 45 1.31 -20.72 17.47
C ILE A 45 0.47 -21.96 17.13
N VAL A 46 1.11 -23.01 16.57
CA VAL A 46 0.41 -24.20 16.16
C VAL A 46 -0.38 -24.81 17.32
N GLY A 47 0.26 -25.00 18.48
CA GLY A 47 -0.41 -25.58 19.66
C GLY A 47 -1.56 -24.69 20.17
N TYR A 48 -1.41 -23.38 20.15
CA TYR A 48 -2.46 -22.44 20.54
C TYR A 48 -3.68 -22.52 19.58
N LEU A 49 -3.42 -22.58 18.30
CA LEU A 49 -4.50 -22.69 17.30
C LEU A 49 -5.23 -24.03 17.40
N ASP A 50 -4.52 -25.14 17.66
CA ASP A 50 -5.10 -26.45 17.91
C ASP A 50 -6.05 -26.44 19.12
N GLU A 51 -5.65 -25.78 20.21
CA GLU A 51 -6.49 -25.65 21.39
C GLU A 51 -7.77 -24.85 21.13
N LEU A 52 -7.68 -23.75 20.36
CA LEU A 52 -8.85 -22.92 20.05
C LEU A 52 -9.82 -23.67 19.10
N GLU A 53 -9.29 -24.39 18.13
CA GLU A 53 -10.10 -25.24 17.23
C GLU A 53 -10.81 -26.35 18.01
N ALA A 54 -10.10 -27.07 18.87
CA ALA A 54 -10.66 -28.12 19.72
C ALA A 54 -11.78 -27.60 20.66
N ARG A 55 -11.73 -26.31 21.03
CA ARG A 55 -12.78 -25.64 21.81
C ARG A 55 -13.92 -25.09 20.95
N GLY A 56 -13.83 -25.22 19.62
CA GLY A 56 -14.82 -24.67 18.69
C GLY A 56 -14.85 -23.12 18.65
N GLN A 57 -13.78 -22.47 19.05
CA GLN A 57 -13.69 -21.00 19.11
C GLN A 57 -13.28 -20.38 17.77
N ILE A 58 -12.60 -21.16 16.93
CA ILE A 58 -12.18 -20.78 15.59
C ILE A 58 -12.45 -21.88 14.58
N ALA A 59 -12.60 -21.53 13.31
CA ALA A 59 -12.43 -22.44 12.18
C ALA A 59 -10.97 -22.31 11.71
N LEU A 60 -10.24 -23.43 11.66
CA LEU A 60 -8.81 -23.43 11.34
C LEU A 60 -8.55 -24.07 9.99
N GLU A 61 -7.97 -23.27 9.09
CA GLU A 61 -7.49 -23.72 7.79
C GLU A 61 -5.95 -23.72 7.78
N ARG A 62 -5.34 -24.81 7.28
CA ARG A 62 -3.87 -24.90 7.21
C ARG A 62 -3.39 -25.04 5.78
N ASN A 63 -2.39 -24.23 5.42
CA ASN A 63 -1.65 -24.44 4.19
C ASN A 63 -0.54 -25.48 4.42
N GLU A 64 -0.29 -26.34 3.42
CA GLU A 64 0.79 -27.33 3.49
C GLU A 64 2.19 -26.71 3.50
N ARG A 65 2.32 -25.49 2.99
CA ARG A 65 3.53 -24.68 2.93
C ARG A 65 3.18 -23.19 2.96
N ASN A 66 4.16 -22.35 3.27
CA ASN A 66 3.95 -20.90 3.20
C ASN A 66 3.62 -20.45 1.77
N LEU A 67 2.38 -20.01 1.56
CA LEU A 67 1.85 -19.50 0.30
C LEU A 67 1.87 -17.97 0.21
N GLY A 68 2.10 -17.29 1.34
CA GLY A 68 2.06 -15.85 1.50
C GLY A 68 0.66 -15.30 1.80
N PHE A 69 0.64 -14.03 2.20
CA PHE A 69 -0.57 -13.34 2.69
C PHE A 69 -1.72 -13.44 1.69
N VAL A 70 -1.50 -13.06 0.44
CA VAL A 70 -2.57 -12.94 -0.57
C VAL A 70 -3.30 -14.27 -0.80
N ARG A 71 -2.56 -15.36 -0.93
CA ARG A 71 -3.17 -16.69 -1.15
C ARG A 71 -3.89 -17.19 0.10
N SER A 72 -3.36 -16.89 1.28
CA SER A 72 -3.97 -17.29 2.55
C SER A 72 -5.28 -16.55 2.80
N VAL A 73 -5.34 -15.22 2.58
CA VAL A 73 -6.62 -14.49 2.71
C VAL A 73 -7.62 -14.89 1.64
N ASN A 74 -7.18 -15.11 0.39
CA ASN A 74 -8.07 -15.60 -0.68
C ASN A 74 -8.71 -16.96 -0.32
N ARG A 75 -7.93 -17.87 0.28
CA ARG A 75 -8.46 -19.14 0.77
C ARG A 75 -9.55 -18.92 1.81
N GLY A 76 -9.30 -18.06 2.81
CA GLY A 76 -10.32 -17.73 3.82
C GLY A 76 -11.57 -17.10 3.22
N MET A 77 -11.43 -16.17 2.26
CA MET A 77 -12.55 -15.49 1.60
C MET A 77 -13.45 -16.43 0.78
N THR A 78 -12.97 -17.60 0.38
CA THR A 78 -13.74 -18.57 -0.44
C THR A 78 -14.52 -19.59 0.37
N LEU A 79 -14.30 -19.72 1.69
CA LEU A 79 -14.92 -20.75 2.52
C LEU A 79 -16.45 -20.64 2.58
N HIS A 80 -16.96 -19.43 2.71
CA HIS A 80 -18.40 -19.18 2.80
C HIS A 80 -18.84 -18.15 1.77
N PRO A 81 -19.43 -18.58 0.65
CA PRO A 81 -19.73 -17.70 -0.48
C PRO A 81 -20.89 -16.71 -0.23
N ASP A 82 -21.60 -16.84 0.87
CA ASP A 82 -22.77 -16.04 1.25
C ASP A 82 -22.51 -15.05 2.39
N ARG A 83 -21.25 -15.00 2.91
CA ARG A 83 -20.89 -14.17 4.05
C ARG A 83 -20.02 -12.99 3.64
N ASP A 84 -20.27 -11.84 4.25
CA ASP A 84 -19.31 -10.74 4.25
C ASP A 84 -18.03 -11.18 4.98
N VAL A 85 -16.91 -10.54 4.67
CA VAL A 85 -15.63 -10.87 5.30
C VAL A 85 -14.99 -9.64 5.93
N VAL A 86 -14.23 -9.87 7.00
CA VAL A 86 -13.28 -8.90 7.53
C VAL A 86 -11.91 -9.54 7.48
N LEU A 87 -11.00 -8.95 6.72
CA LEU A 87 -9.58 -9.28 6.80
C LEU A 87 -9.01 -8.59 8.02
N LEU A 88 -8.33 -9.32 8.89
CA LEU A 88 -7.75 -8.79 10.12
C LEU A 88 -6.33 -9.36 10.28
N ASN A 89 -5.32 -8.48 10.27
CA ASN A 89 -3.94 -8.92 10.48
C ASN A 89 -3.76 -9.53 11.88
N SER A 90 -2.94 -10.56 11.99
CA SER A 90 -2.67 -11.27 13.24
C SER A 90 -1.89 -10.46 14.29
N ASP A 91 -1.46 -9.24 13.96
CA ASP A 91 -0.78 -8.28 14.84
C ASP A 91 -1.65 -7.06 15.17
N THR A 92 -2.98 -7.22 15.06
CA THR A 92 -3.97 -6.20 15.45
C THR A 92 -4.68 -6.56 16.75
N GLU A 93 -5.23 -5.56 17.43
CA GLU A 93 -6.12 -5.75 18.57
C GLU A 93 -7.38 -4.89 18.37
N VAL A 94 -8.54 -5.45 18.69
CA VAL A 94 -9.86 -4.81 18.52
C VAL A 94 -10.55 -4.64 19.88
N ALA A 95 -11.53 -3.75 19.97
CA ALA A 95 -12.26 -3.51 21.21
C ALA A 95 -13.74 -3.19 20.99
N ASN A 96 -14.51 -3.27 22.06
CA ASN A 96 -15.93 -2.90 22.11
C ASN A 96 -16.76 -3.59 21.01
N ASP A 97 -17.66 -2.85 20.37
CA ASP A 97 -18.54 -3.29 19.29
C ASP A 97 -17.99 -2.94 17.89
N TRP A 98 -16.67 -3.05 17.70
CA TRP A 98 -15.95 -2.67 16.49
C TRP A 98 -16.54 -3.27 15.21
N LEU A 99 -16.91 -4.55 15.23
CA LEU A 99 -17.43 -5.27 14.06
C LEU A 99 -18.84 -4.80 13.70
N ASP A 100 -19.69 -4.58 14.71
CA ASP A 100 -21.04 -4.01 14.51
C ASP A 100 -20.99 -2.63 13.86
N ARG A 101 -20.00 -1.81 14.24
CA ARG A 101 -19.79 -0.47 13.67
C ARG A 101 -19.26 -0.53 12.24
N LEU A 102 -18.32 -1.44 11.94
CA LEU A 102 -17.86 -1.68 10.57
C LEU A 102 -19.00 -2.17 9.68
N GLN A 103 -19.80 -3.15 10.16
CA GLN A 103 -20.95 -3.66 9.41
C GLN A 103 -21.99 -2.55 9.16
N ARG A 104 -22.30 -1.74 10.17
CA ARG A 104 -23.22 -0.61 10.02
C ARG A 104 -22.73 0.37 8.96
N SER A 105 -21.44 0.69 8.96
CA SER A 105 -20.82 1.54 7.94
C SER A 105 -20.92 0.91 6.55
N ALA A 106 -20.63 -0.39 6.42
CA ALA A 106 -20.72 -1.12 5.14
C ALA A 106 -22.16 -1.16 4.56
N LEU A 107 -23.15 -1.20 5.43
CA LEU A 107 -24.56 -1.28 5.05
C LEU A 107 -25.27 0.09 5.01
N SER A 108 -24.58 1.17 5.32
CA SER A 108 -25.16 2.53 5.36
C SER A 108 -25.55 3.04 3.98
N GLN A 109 -24.89 2.56 2.92
CA GLN A 109 -25.19 2.86 1.53
C GLN A 109 -24.95 1.61 0.65
N PRO A 110 -25.72 1.43 -0.43
CA PRO A 110 -25.67 0.21 -1.24
C PRO A 110 -24.37 0.06 -2.03
N ASP A 111 -23.68 1.12 -2.35
CA ASP A 111 -22.46 1.20 -3.15
C ASP A 111 -21.16 1.11 -2.33
N ILE A 112 -21.22 1.02 -1.00
CA ILE A 112 -20.04 0.79 -0.18
C ILE A 112 -19.62 -0.68 -0.32
N GLY A 113 -18.40 -0.90 -0.83
CA GLY A 113 -17.80 -2.23 -1.02
C GLY A 113 -16.86 -2.61 0.10
N THR A 114 -16.05 -1.66 0.59
CA THR A 114 -15.06 -1.92 1.66
C THR A 114 -15.11 -0.84 2.75
N VAL A 115 -14.76 -1.25 3.98
CA VAL A 115 -14.67 -0.34 5.13
C VAL A 115 -13.38 -0.60 5.89
N THR A 116 -12.62 0.46 6.15
CA THR A 116 -11.38 0.45 6.93
C THR A 116 -11.58 1.32 8.20
N PRO A 117 -11.12 0.91 9.40
CA PRO A 117 -11.14 1.75 10.60
C PRO A 117 -9.93 2.69 10.67
N PHE A 118 -9.92 3.60 11.64
CA PHE A 118 -8.70 4.26 12.10
C PHE A 118 -7.77 3.28 12.82
N SER A 119 -6.46 3.57 12.79
CA SER A 119 -5.44 2.83 13.54
C SER A 119 -4.26 3.73 13.90
N ASN A 120 -3.42 3.28 14.84
CA ASN A 120 -2.12 3.90 15.09
C ASN A 120 -1.10 3.66 13.96
N ASN A 121 -1.34 2.69 13.06
CA ASN A 121 -0.41 2.33 11.99
C ASN A 121 -1.18 1.88 10.76
N ALA A 122 -1.69 2.83 9.98
CA ALA A 122 -2.58 2.59 8.83
C ALA A 122 -2.41 3.62 7.70
N THR A 123 -1.19 4.09 7.46
CA THR A 123 -0.90 5.07 6.40
C THR A 123 -1.86 6.27 6.41
N ILE A 124 -2.72 6.41 5.38
CA ILE A 124 -3.71 7.50 5.27
C ILE A 124 -4.80 7.45 6.35
N CYS A 125 -5.07 6.28 6.94
CA CYS A 125 -6.04 6.07 8.00
C CYS A 125 -5.44 6.14 9.41
N SER A 126 -4.20 6.65 9.56
CA SER A 126 -3.53 6.75 10.85
C SER A 126 -4.09 7.85 11.75
N TYR A 127 -4.02 7.59 13.06
CA TYR A 127 -4.28 8.50 14.16
C TYR A 127 -3.10 8.43 15.15
N PRO A 128 -2.60 9.53 15.70
CA PRO A 128 -3.19 10.88 15.74
C PRO A 128 -3.03 11.70 14.45
N PHE A 129 -2.13 11.35 13.53
CA PHE A 129 -1.98 12.03 12.23
C PHE A 129 -1.59 11.07 11.10
N GLU A 130 -1.71 11.50 9.88
CA GLU A 130 -1.36 10.71 8.68
C GLU A 130 0.11 10.29 8.72
N GLY A 131 0.37 9.00 8.50
CA GLY A 131 1.71 8.41 8.55
C GLY A 131 2.24 8.11 9.96
N TRP A 132 1.45 8.30 11.03
CA TRP A 132 1.81 7.81 12.36
C TRP A 132 1.99 6.30 12.35
N THR A 133 3.08 5.81 12.94
CA THR A 133 3.43 4.38 13.01
C THR A 133 3.93 3.95 14.39
N ALA A 134 3.84 4.83 15.38
CA ALA A 134 4.24 4.53 16.75
C ALA A 134 3.19 3.66 17.49
N GLY A 135 3.42 3.41 18.76
CA GLY A 135 2.51 2.64 19.61
C GLY A 135 1.15 3.29 19.82
N MET A 136 0.46 2.86 20.87
CA MET A 136 -0.84 3.40 21.26
C MET A 136 -0.73 4.91 21.58
N PRO A 137 -1.58 5.76 20.99
CA PRO A 137 -1.60 7.19 21.30
C PRO A 137 -2.04 7.44 22.75
N GLY A 138 -1.34 8.35 23.44
CA GLY A 138 -1.67 8.73 24.83
C GLY A 138 -1.47 7.64 25.86
N THR A 139 -2.26 7.68 26.94
CA THR A 139 -2.20 6.77 28.07
C THR A 139 -3.45 5.88 28.21
N LEU A 140 -4.46 6.12 27.38
CA LEU A 140 -5.69 5.34 27.37
C LEU A 140 -5.41 3.91 26.86
N GLY A 141 -6.07 2.93 27.47
CA GLY A 141 -6.12 1.59 26.89
C GLY A 141 -6.99 1.56 25.63
N LEU A 142 -6.81 0.52 24.78
CA LEU A 142 -7.49 0.38 23.50
C LEU A 142 -9.01 0.56 23.61
N ALA A 143 -9.67 -0.11 24.57
CA ALA A 143 -11.12 -0.01 24.71
C ALA A 143 -11.60 1.41 25.04
N ALA A 144 -10.85 2.16 25.86
CA ALA A 144 -11.19 3.53 26.19
C ALA A 144 -10.96 4.47 25.00
N LEU A 145 -9.86 4.32 24.26
CA LEU A 145 -9.59 5.12 23.07
C LEU A 145 -10.65 4.84 21.99
N ASP A 146 -10.95 3.59 21.70
CA ASP A 146 -11.98 3.22 20.73
C ASP A 146 -13.38 3.73 21.14
N ALA A 147 -13.70 3.76 22.42
CA ALA A 147 -14.95 4.36 22.91
C ALA A 147 -15.01 5.88 22.65
N LEU A 148 -13.87 6.58 22.69
CA LEU A 148 -13.81 8.00 22.30
C LEU A 148 -14.04 8.18 20.79
N PHE A 149 -13.49 7.31 19.94
CA PHE A 149 -13.81 7.31 18.50
C PHE A 149 -15.30 7.13 18.26
N ALA A 150 -15.91 6.15 18.93
CA ALA A 150 -17.35 5.87 18.82
C ALA A 150 -18.21 7.05 19.25
N SER A 151 -17.84 7.76 20.31
CA SER A 151 -18.60 8.91 20.82
C SER A 151 -18.35 10.19 20.05
N ALA A 152 -17.13 10.42 19.55
CA ALA A 152 -16.76 11.63 18.82
C ALA A 152 -17.28 11.63 17.37
N ASN A 153 -17.38 10.47 16.74
CA ASN A 153 -17.69 10.34 15.31
C ASN A 153 -18.81 9.32 15.00
N PRO A 154 -19.93 9.28 15.71
CA PRO A 154 -20.90 8.18 15.65
C PRO A 154 -21.45 7.97 14.24
N GLY A 155 -21.21 6.78 13.66
CA GLY A 155 -21.73 6.35 12.36
C GLY A 155 -21.23 7.17 11.16
N ARG A 156 -20.15 7.93 11.30
CA ARG A 156 -19.59 8.75 10.22
C ARG A 156 -18.65 7.92 9.35
N THR A 157 -18.81 8.09 8.03
CA THR A 157 -17.94 7.49 7.03
C THR A 157 -17.32 8.54 6.14
N VAL A 158 -16.13 8.26 5.60
CA VAL A 158 -15.39 9.13 4.68
C VAL A 158 -14.86 8.30 3.52
N ASP A 159 -15.05 8.77 2.29
CA ASP A 159 -14.51 8.11 1.10
C ASP A 159 -12.98 8.05 1.15
N LEU A 160 -12.44 6.86 0.86
CA LEU A 160 -11.01 6.61 0.72
C LEU A 160 -10.64 6.38 -0.75
N PRO A 161 -9.42 6.74 -1.17
CA PRO A 161 -8.91 6.33 -2.47
C PRO A 161 -8.77 4.81 -2.59
N THR A 162 -8.36 4.15 -1.51
CA THR A 162 -8.31 2.69 -1.29
C THR A 162 -8.43 2.38 0.20
N GLY A 163 -8.89 1.19 0.57
CA GLY A 163 -8.79 0.68 1.94
C GLY A 163 -7.34 0.37 2.33
N VAL A 164 -7.12 -0.03 3.59
CA VAL A 164 -5.81 -0.49 4.10
C VAL A 164 -5.99 -1.88 4.70
N GLY A 165 -5.15 -2.82 4.30
CA GLY A 165 -5.32 -4.26 4.50
C GLY A 165 -5.17 -4.78 5.93
N PHE A 166 -4.72 -3.96 6.92
CA PHE A 166 -4.56 -4.42 8.30
C PHE A 166 -5.89 -4.81 8.97
N CYS A 167 -6.97 -4.11 8.62
CA CYS A 167 -8.35 -4.41 9.01
C CYS A 167 -9.28 -3.87 7.92
N MET A 168 -9.88 -4.77 7.13
CA MET A 168 -10.73 -4.37 6.02
C MET A 168 -11.99 -5.23 5.93
N TYR A 169 -13.15 -4.62 6.18
CA TYR A 169 -14.45 -5.23 5.90
C TYR A 169 -14.70 -5.19 4.39
N ILE A 170 -15.13 -6.31 3.82
CA ILE A 170 -15.49 -6.42 2.40
C ILE A 170 -16.88 -7.02 2.30
N ARG A 171 -17.80 -6.33 1.63
CA ARG A 171 -19.12 -6.88 1.36
C ARG A 171 -19.04 -8.04 0.37
N ARG A 172 -19.78 -9.10 0.63
CA ARG A 172 -19.81 -10.26 -0.25
C ARG A 172 -20.23 -9.89 -1.69
N ALA A 173 -21.19 -9.00 -1.84
CA ALA A 173 -21.62 -8.54 -3.16
C ALA A 173 -20.46 -7.90 -3.96
N CYS A 174 -19.64 -7.05 -3.30
CA CYS A 174 -18.45 -6.48 -3.90
C CYS A 174 -17.42 -7.56 -4.24
N LEU A 175 -17.14 -8.47 -3.31
CA LEU A 175 -16.17 -9.55 -3.53
C LEU A 175 -16.58 -10.50 -4.69
N VAL A 176 -17.87 -10.79 -4.83
CA VAL A 176 -18.37 -11.62 -5.94
C VAL A 176 -18.23 -10.92 -7.28
N GLU A 177 -18.52 -9.62 -7.34
CA GLU A 177 -18.45 -8.85 -8.59
C GLU A 177 -17.01 -8.57 -9.03
N VAL A 178 -16.14 -8.21 -8.08
CA VAL A 178 -14.75 -7.77 -8.35
C VAL A 178 -13.79 -8.95 -8.44
N GLY A 179 -14.11 -10.07 -7.79
CA GLY A 179 -13.23 -11.22 -7.61
C GLY A 179 -12.27 -11.07 -6.42
N ALA A 180 -11.45 -12.08 -6.18
CA ALA A 180 -10.48 -12.12 -5.09
C ALA A 180 -9.27 -11.19 -5.35
N PHE A 181 -8.33 -11.16 -4.41
CA PHE A 181 -7.05 -10.48 -4.59
C PHE A 181 -6.19 -11.18 -5.65
N ASP A 182 -5.46 -10.41 -6.45
CA ASP A 182 -4.60 -10.94 -7.51
C ASP A 182 -3.29 -11.52 -6.92
N ALA A 183 -3.33 -12.79 -6.59
CA ALA A 183 -2.18 -13.51 -6.04
C ALA A 183 -1.08 -13.80 -7.06
N GLU A 184 -1.35 -13.66 -8.36
CA GLU A 184 -0.32 -13.87 -9.40
C GLU A 184 0.57 -12.63 -9.53
N ARG A 185 -0.03 -11.43 -9.50
CA ARG A 185 0.71 -10.18 -9.64
C ARG A 185 1.32 -9.68 -8.34
N PHE A 186 0.62 -9.85 -7.21
CA PHE A 186 1.05 -9.30 -5.91
C PHE A 186 1.75 -10.34 -5.00
N GLY A 187 1.80 -11.61 -5.40
CA GLY A 187 2.62 -12.63 -4.77
C GLY A 187 2.40 -12.77 -3.26
N ARG A 188 3.37 -12.32 -2.46
CA ARG A 188 3.34 -12.46 -0.99
C ARG A 188 2.67 -11.32 -0.25
N GLY A 189 2.22 -10.28 -0.96
CA GLY A 189 1.55 -9.12 -0.40
C GLY A 189 2.13 -7.79 -0.89
N TYR A 190 1.58 -6.70 -0.35
CA TYR A 190 1.80 -5.28 -0.69
C TYR A 190 1.12 -4.84 -2.01
N GLY A 191 0.01 -4.14 -1.86
CA GLY A 191 -0.72 -3.51 -2.95
C GLY A 191 -1.90 -4.32 -3.52
N GLU A 192 -2.09 -5.56 -3.09
CA GLU A 192 -3.24 -6.40 -3.45
C GLU A 192 -4.57 -5.80 -3.00
N GLU A 193 -4.61 -5.21 -1.82
CA GLU A 193 -5.79 -4.51 -1.30
C GLU A 193 -6.05 -3.21 -2.06
N ASN A 194 -4.98 -2.52 -2.48
CA ASN A 194 -5.09 -1.31 -3.29
C ASN A 194 -5.63 -1.65 -4.68
N ASP A 195 -5.10 -2.69 -5.34
CA ASP A 195 -5.60 -3.20 -6.61
C ASP A 195 -7.08 -3.59 -6.51
N PHE A 196 -7.44 -4.35 -5.47
CA PHE A 196 -8.83 -4.74 -5.23
C PHE A 196 -9.75 -3.53 -5.12
N CYS A 197 -9.40 -2.54 -4.29
CA CYS A 197 -10.18 -1.31 -4.12
C CYS A 197 -10.30 -0.51 -5.43
N LEU A 198 -9.25 -0.48 -6.26
CA LEU A 198 -9.28 0.23 -7.54
C LEU A 198 -10.14 -0.51 -8.59
N ARG A 199 -10.11 -1.85 -8.60
CA ARG A 199 -11.04 -2.67 -9.42
C ARG A 199 -12.48 -2.50 -8.94
N ALA A 200 -12.71 -2.48 -7.62
CA ALA A 200 -13.99 -2.22 -7.02
C ALA A 200 -14.54 -0.83 -7.41
N ALA A 201 -13.69 0.19 -7.36
CA ALA A 201 -14.06 1.55 -7.78
C ALA A 201 -14.41 1.62 -9.28
N ALA A 202 -13.73 0.85 -10.13
CA ALA A 202 -14.07 0.75 -11.55
C ALA A 202 -15.43 0.07 -11.80
N ALA A 203 -15.86 -0.81 -10.89
CA ALA A 203 -17.17 -1.46 -10.88
C ALA A 203 -18.28 -0.63 -10.17
N GLY A 204 -17.93 0.57 -9.66
CA GLY A 204 -18.89 1.48 -9.01
C GLY A 204 -18.97 1.34 -7.49
N TRP A 205 -18.14 0.50 -6.87
CA TRP A 205 -18.06 0.36 -5.42
C TRP A 205 -17.17 1.43 -4.80
N ARG A 206 -17.48 1.81 -3.56
CA ARG A 206 -16.73 2.78 -2.78
C ARG A 206 -15.97 2.08 -1.65
N SER A 207 -14.76 2.57 -1.39
CA SER A 207 -14.00 2.28 -0.18
C SER A 207 -14.20 3.43 0.81
N VAL A 208 -14.53 3.14 2.07
CA VAL A 208 -14.77 4.17 3.08
C VAL A 208 -14.00 3.89 4.37
N LEU A 209 -13.70 4.95 5.11
CA LEU A 209 -13.26 4.87 6.49
C LEU A 209 -14.49 4.89 7.40
N ALA A 210 -14.53 4.01 8.43
CA ALA A 210 -15.43 4.12 9.56
C ALA A 210 -14.77 5.00 10.63
N ALA A 211 -15.23 6.25 10.74
CA ALA A 211 -14.58 7.23 11.60
C ALA A 211 -14.82 6.99 13.10
N ASP A 212 -15.75 6.13 13.44
CA ASP A 212 -16.13 5.76 14.80
C ASP A 212 -15.49 4.44 15.30
N VAL A 213 -14.51 3.88 14.56
CA VAL A 213 -13.81 2.64 14.92
C VAL A 213 -12.30 2.88 14.97
N PHE A 214 -11.67 2.43 16.04
CA PHE A 214 -10.22 2.39 16.18
C PHE A 214 -9.74 0.97 16.44
N VAL A 215 -8.77 0.52 15.66
CA VAL A 215 -8.12 -0.80 15.79
C VAL A 215 -6.63 -0.58 16.00
N PHE A 216 -6.07 -1.18 17.07
CA PHE A 216 -4.63 -1.13 17.28
C PHE A 216 -3.92 -2.06 16.31
N HIS A 217 -2.82 -1.59 15.73
CA HIS A 217 -1.99 -2.36 14.82
C HIS A 217 -0.53 -2.23 15.24
N GLN A 218 0.05 -3.34 15.72
CA GLN A 218 1.43 -3.38 16.18
C GLN A 218 2.41 -2.98 15.06
N GLY A 219 2.13 -3.43 13.85
CA GLY A 219 3.00 -3.23 12.71
C GLY A 219 4.27 -4.09 12.77
N ALA A 220 4.73 -4.54 11.64
CA ALA A 220 5.92 -5.39 11.59
C ALA A 220 7.18 -4.57 11.90
N VAL A 221 7.83 -4.86 13.02
CA VAL A 221 9.10 -4.29 13.50
C VAL A 221 10.32 -4.68 12.62
N SER A 222 10.11 -5.45 11.56
CA SER A 222 11.21 -5.99 10.74
C SER A 222 11.28 -5.31 9.39
N PHE A 223 12.10 -4.29 9.25
CA PHE A 223 12.65 -3.86 7.96
C PHE A 223 13.68 -4.90 7.50
N SER A 224 13.32 -5.76 6.55
CA SER A 224 14.30 -6.57 5.82
C SER A 224 14.46 -6.03 4.40
N GLU A 225 15.68 -6.15 3.83
CA GLU A 225 15.95 -5.76 2.43
C GLU A 225 15.02 -6.50 1.45
N GLU A 226 14.67 -7.75 1.74
CA GLU A 226 13.71 -8.53 0.96
C GLU A 226 12.31 -7.89 0.91
N ARG A 227 11.84 -7.34 2.05
CA ARG A 227 10.56 -6.61 2.10
C ARG A 227 10.58 -5.34 1.28
N ALA A 228 11.67 -4.56 1.37
CA ALA A 228 11.81 -3.34 0.59
C ALA A 228 11.75 -3.63 -0.92
N ALA A 229 12.45 -4.66 -1.38
CA ALA A 229 12.44 -5.09 -2.77
C ALA A 229 11.03 -5.57 -3.22
N GLN A 230 10.35 -6.37 -2.39
CA GLN A 230 8.98 -6.82 -2.68
C GLN A 230 7.98 -5.65 -2.76
N THR A 231 8.06 -4.71 -1.82
CA THR A 231 7.22 -3.50 -1.83
C THR A 231 7.46 -2.66 -3.08
N GLN A 232 8.71 -2.53 -3.52
CA GLN A 232 9.04 -1.79 -4.74
C GLN A 232 8.45 -2.46 -5.99
N ILE A 233 8.57 -3.78 -6.12
CA ILE A 233 7.99 -4.54 -7.24
C ILE A 233 6.46 -4.41 -7.23
N ALA A 234 5.83 -4.61 -6.09
CA ALA A 234 4.38 -4.50 -5.94
C ALA A 234 3.88 -3.08 -6.26
N THR A 235 4.61 -2.05 -5.82
CA THR A 235 4.31 -0.65 -6.14
C THR A 235 4.40 -0.40 -7.65
N SER A 236 5.47 -0.88 -8.31
CA SER A 236 5.60 -0.75 -9.77
C SER A 236 4.42 -1.44 -10.49
N THR A 237 4.09 -2.67 -10.09
CA THR A 237 2.95 -3.43 -10.64
C THR A 237 1.63 -2.66 -10.47
N LEU A 238 1.40 -2.09 -9.29
CA LEU A 238 0.19 -1.31 -9.00
C LEU A 238 0.10 -0.05 -9.88
N LEU A 239 1.23 0.64 -10.10
CA LEU A 239 1.28 1.84 -10.93
C LEU A 239 1.07 1.54 -12.42
N ASP A 240 1.58 0.43 -12.89
CA ASP A 240 1.37 -0.04 -14.27
C ASP A 240 -0.11 -0.39 -14.52
N LEU A 241 -0.77 -1.02 -13.55
CA LEU A 241 -2.18 -1.36 -13.62
C LEU A 241 -3.10 -0.14 -13.42
N HIS A 242 -2.69 0.79 -12.56
CA HIS A 242 -3.51 1.92 -12.12
C HIS A 242 -2.73 3.25 -12.14
N PRO A 243 -2.40 3.82 -13.33
CA PRO A 243 -1.55 5.03 -13.44
C PRO A 243 -2.07 6.26 -12.68
N GLY A 244 -3.38 6.32 -12.40
CA GLY A 244 -4.01 7.42 -11.66
C GLY A 244 -3.93 7.30 -10.13
N TYR A 245 -3.42 6.19 -9.59
CA TYR A 245 -3.46 5.87 -8.15
C TYR A 245 -2.72 6.90 -7.29
N VAL A 246 -1.46 7.19 -7.62
CA VAL A 246 -0.63 8.16 -6.84
C VAL A 246 -1.29 9.52 -6.77
N ARG A 247 -1.86 9.99 -7.89
CA ARG A 247 -2.56 11.28 -7.93
C ARG A 247 -3.76 11.29 -6.98
N ARG A 248 -4.59 10.24 -6.97
CA ARG A 248 -5.75 10.13 -6.08
C ARG A 248 -5.34 10.14 -4.61
N VAL A 249 -4.31 9.36 -4.24
CA VAL A 249 -3.80 9.33 -2.86
C VAL A 249 -3.25 10.70 -2.46
N ARG A 250 -2.45 11.34 -3.33
CA ARG A 250 -1.90 12.68 -3.06
C ARG A 250 -3.00 13.73 -2.88
N GLU A 251 -4.01 13.73 -3.74
CA GLU A 251 -5.17 14.64 -3.63
C GLU A 251 -5.93 14.41 -2.31
N PHE A 252 -6.06 13.15 -1.88
CA PHE A 252 -6.67 12.81 -0.59
C PHE A 252 -5.86 13.34 0.58
N ILE A 253 -4.55 13.10 0.60
CA ILE A 253 -3.64 13.58 1.66
C ILE A 253 -3.65 15.11 1.74
N VAL A 254 -3.58 15.81 0.60
CA VAL A 254 -3.58 17.29 0.56
C VAL A 254 -4.90 17.88 1.07
N ARG A 255 -6.04 17.23 0.76
CA ARG A 255 -7.36 17.67 1.24
C ARG A 255 -7.61 17.33 2.70
N ASP A 256 -6.93 16.33 3.23
CA ASP A 256 -7.09 15.78 4.58
C ASP A 256 -8.55 15.68 5.06
N PRO A 257 -9.42 14.94 4.41
CA PRO A 257 -10.82 14.84 4.80
C PRO A 257 -11.01 14.14 6.16
N LEU A 258 -9.96 13.51 6.70
CA LEU A 258 -9.97 12.85 8.01
C LEU A 258 -9.59 13.80 9.16
N GLY A 259 -9.00 14.95 8.89
CA GLY A 259 -8.51 15.90 9.89
C GLY A 259 -9.58 16.32 10.92
N ALA A 260 -10.79 16.61 10.46
CA ALA A 260 -11.89 16.98 11.36
C ALA A 260 -12.28 15.83 12.32
N PHE A 261 -12.23 14.58 11.89
CA PHE A 261 -12.56 13.41 12.71
C PHE A 261 -11.45 13.12 13.72
N ARG A 262 -10.18 13.28 13.33
CA ARG A 262 -9.04 13.22 14.25
C ARG A 262 -9.14 14.31 15.33
N ALA A 263 -9.43 15.54 14.95
CA ALA A 263 -9.60 16.67 15.87
C ALA A 263 -10.77 16.48 16.85
N ALA A 264 -11.86 15.82 16.43
CA ALA A 264 -12.96 15.49 17.33
C ALA A 264 -12.52 14.50 18.43
N VAL A 265 -11.73 13.48 18.09
CA VAL A 265 -11.14 12.54 19.04
C VAL A 265 -10.13 13.23 19.96
N ASP A 266 -9.27 14.13 19.43
CA ASP A 266 -8.35 14.94 20.25
C ASP A 266 -9.10 15.78 21.28
N SER A 267 -10.20 16.39 20.88
CA SER A 267 -11.04 17.17 21.80
C SER A 267 -11.63 16.31 22.91
N ALA A 268 -12.08 15.09 22.57
CA ALA A 268 -12.60 14.13 23.53
C ALA A 268 -11.50 13.62 24.49
N ARG A 269 -10.29 13.34 23.98
CA ARG A 269 -9.11 12.97 24.78
C ARG A 269 -8.68 14.11 25.69
N HIS A 270 -8.63 15.33 25.18
CA HIS A 270 -8.31 16.51 25.99
C HIS A 270 -9.29 16.71 27.15
N ALA A 271 -10.57 16.44 26.90
CA ALA A 271 -11.61 16.53 27.94
C ALA A 271 -11.56 15.38 28.96
N SER A 272 -10.91 14.25 28.65
CA SER A 272 -10.84 13.09 29.55
C SER A 272 -9.86 13.25 30.71
N GLY A 273 -8.92 14.21 30.65
CA GLY A 273 -8.01 14.52 31.75
C GLY A 273 -6.73 15.25 31.32
N ALA A 274 -6.03 15.82 32.31
CA ALA A 274 -4.83 16.62 32.07
C ALA A 274 -3.67 15.82 31.46
N ASP A 275 -3.57 14.52 31.75
CA ASP A 275 -2.53 13.65 31.19
C ASP A 275 -2.77 13.45 29.69
N GLU A 276 -3.97 13.11 29.28
CA GLU A 276 -4.34 12.97 27.88
C GLU A 276 -4.19 14.30 27.13
N ALA A 277 -4.57 15.42 27.74
CA ALA A 277 -4.38 16.74 27.15
C ALA A 277 -2.91 17.03 26.83
N ARG A 278 -1.97 16.62 27.71
CA ARG A 278 -0.53 16.76 27.46
C ARG A 278 -0.05 15.86 26.31
N HIS A 279 -0.55 14.64 26.21
CA HIS A 279 -0.21 13.72 25.13
C HIS A 279 -0.72 14.24 23.79
N VAL A 280 -1.97 14.69 23.70
CA VAL A 280 -2.52 15.32 22.48
C VAL A 280 -1.65 16.50 22.02
N LEU A 281 -1.21 17.37 22.95
CA LEU A 281 -0.33 18.49 22.61
C LEU A 281 1.04 18.01 22.11
N ALA A 282 1.62 16.98 22.73
CA ALA A 282 2.90 16.41 22.31
C ALA A 282 2.80 15.79 20.92
N GLU A 283 1.76 15.01 20.66
CA GLU A 283 1.48 14.38 19.36
C GLU A 283 1.30 15.43 18.25
N ARG A 284 0.59 16.53 18.52
CA ARG A 284 0.46 17.66 17.58
C ARG A 284 1.77 18.42 17.34
N THR A 285 2.64 18.46 18.34
CA THR A 285 3.99 19.03 18.19
C THR A 285 4.86 18.12 17.32
N GLU A 286 4.76 16.80 17.49
CA GLU A 286 5.45 15.81 16.66
C GLU A 286 4.96 15.85 15.21
N GLU A 287 3.64 15.94 14.99
CA GLU A 287 3.05 16.12 13.65
C GLU A 287 3.66 17.32 12.94
N ARG A 288 3.74 18.48 13.61
CA ARG A 288 4.36 19.68 13.04
C ARG A 288 5.82 19.46 12.69
N ALA A 289 6.57 18.80 13.55
CA ALA A 289 7.97 18.50 13.29
C ALA A 289 8.12 17.56 12.08
N HIS A 290 7.26 16.55 11.98
CA HIS A 290 7.20 15.63 10.83
C HIS A 290 6.88 16.37 9.52
N LEU A 291 5.90 17.26 9.53
CA LEU A 291 5.54 18.07 8.36
C LEU A 291 6.70 18.99 7.93
N VAL A 292 7.39 19.62 8.87
CA VAL A 292 8.55 20.47 8.58
C VAL A 292 9.69 19.66 7.97
N ALA A 293 9.97 18.45 8.50
CA ALA A 293 10.98 17.55 7.94
C ALA A 293 10.63 17.13 6.50
N ARG A 294 9.37 16.74 6.25
CA ARG A 294 8.91 16.40 4.89
C ARG A 294 8.99 17.55 3.91
N LEU A 295 8.68 18.78 4.33
CA LEU A 295 8.84 19.96 3.49
C LEU A 295 10.32 20.21 3.13
N ALA A 296 11.24 20.00 4.07
CA ALA A 296 12.68 20.12 3.81
C ALA A 296 13.16 19.06 2.80
N GLU A 297 12.70 17.80 2.92
CA GLU A 297 13.00 16.72 1.96
C GLU A 297 12.49 17.06 0.55
N ILE A 298 11.25 17.55 0.45
CA ILE A 298 10.66 17.95 -0.84
C ILE A 298 11.49 19.07 -1.48
N GLU A 299 11.91 20.07 -0.70
CA GLU A 299 12.74 21.16 -1.23
C GLU A 299 14.11 20.64 -1.69
N GLN A 300 14.73 19.72 -0.95
CA GLN A 300 15.97 19.08 -1.36
C GLN A 300 15.82 18.28 -2.65
N MET A 301 14.74 17.49 -2.78
CA MET A 301 14.44 16.75 -4.01
C MET A 301 14.19 17.70 -5.19
N ARG A 302 13.51 18.83 -4.97
CA ARG A 302 13.26 19.84 -6.00
C ARG A 302 14.56 20.46 -6.51
N GLN A 303 15.50 20.76 -5.61
CA GLN A 303 16.83 21.26 -5.96
C GLN A 303 17.63 20.22 -6.75
N GLY A 304 17.58 18.94 -6.33
CA GLY A 304 18.20 17.83 -7.04
C GLY A 304 17.65 17.65 -8.45
N LEU A 305 16.33 17.73 -8.62
CA LEU A 305 15.66 17.66 -9.92
C LEU A 305 16.09 18.81 -10.83
N SER A 306 16.09 20.05 -10.33
CA SER A 306 16.54 21.24 -11.10
C SER A 306 18.00 21.10 -11.54
N HIS A 307 18.87 20.54 -10.70
CA HIS A 307 20.26 20.26 -11.07
C HIS A 307 20.36 19.19 -12.16
N ALA A 308 19.59 18.11 -12.05
CA ALA A 308 19.54 17.05 -13.05
C ALA A 308 19.03 17.57 -14.42
N GLU A 309 17.98 18.39 -14.41
CA GLU A 309 17.46 19.07 -15.62
C GLU A 309 18.51 19.94 -16.30
N ALA A 310 19.29 20.69 -15.52
CA ALA A 310 20.39 21.50 -16.06
C ALA A 310 21.49 20.64 -16.71
N LEU A 311 21.85 19.50 -16.08
CA LEU A 311 22.80 18.55 -16.66
C LEU A 311 22.29 17.91 -17.95
N VAL A 312 21.00 17.57 -18.03
CA VAL A 312 20.39 17.04 -19.26
C VAL A 312 20.47 18.09 -20.37
N ALA A 313 20.12 19.34 -20.09
CA ALA A 313 20.21 20.43 -21.07
C ALA A 313 21.64 20.63 -21.59
N GLU A 314 22.64 20.59 -20.73
CA GLU A 314 24.07 20.67 -21.12
C GLU A 314 24.47 19.50 -22.03
N ARG A 315 24.04 18.28 -21.71
CA ARG A 315 24.31 17.10 -22.53
C ARG A 315 23.61 17.15 -23.89
N ASP A 316 22.40 17.63 -23.94
CA ASP A 316 21.68 17.82 -25.22
C ASP A 316 22.41 18.81 -26.12
N GLU A 317 22.94 19.91 -25.59
CA GLU A 317 23.78 20.84 -26.36
C GLU A 317 25.07 20.18 -26.90
N GLU A 318 25.72 19.36 -26.07
CA GLU A 318 26.92 18.60 -26.45
C GLU A 318 26.58 17.60 -27.55
N ILE A 319 25.47 16.87 -27.46
CA ILE A 319 24.98 15.95 -28.51
C ILE A 319 24.74 16.69 -29.83
N VAL A 320 24.15 17.87 -29.82
CA VAL A 320 23.93 18.70 -31.03
C VAL A 320 25.25 19.06 -31.68
N LYS A 321 26.25 19.50 -30.86
CA LYS A 321 27.60 19.83 -31.37
C LYS A 321 28.29 18.62 -31.99
N LEU A 322 28.24 17.47 -31.35
CA LEU A 322 28.83 16.22 -31.83
C LEU A 322 28.16 15.73 -33.12
N ARG A 323 26.84 15.82 -33.22
CA ARG A 323 26.09 15.47 -34.47
C ARG A 323 26.50 16.38 -35.64
N SER A 324 26.64 17.66 -35.38
CA SER A 324 27.11 18.61 -36.40
C SER A 324 28.54 18.28 -36.86
N ALA A 325 29.46 18.01 -35.91
CA ALA A 325 30.83 17.62 -36.23
C ALA A 325 30.91 16.30 -37.01
N LEU A 326 30.09 15.31 -36.66
CA LEU A 326 29.97 14.04 -37.35
C LEU A 326 29.52 14.26 -38.81
N GLY A 327 28.46 15.05 -39.04
CA GLY A 327 27.98 15.36 -40.39
C GLY A 327 29.02 16.08 -41.25
N HIS A 328 29.85 16.96 -40.69
CA HIS A 328 30.99 17.58 -41.38
C HIS A 328 32.06 16.53 -41.74
N ALA A 329 32.40 15.63 -40.83
CA ALA A 329 33.40 14.58 -41.04
C ALA A 329 32.93 13.59 -42.12
N GLU A 330 31.67 13.19 -42.12
CA GLU A 330 31.06 12.34 -43.15
C GLU A 330 31.10 13.01 -44.55
N SER A 331 30.71 14.28 -44.59
CA SER A 331 30.78 15.07 -45.86
C SER A 331 32.20 15.17 -46.39
N LEU A 332 33.20 15.33 -45.53
CA LEU A 332 34.62 15.36 -45.90
C LEU A 332 35.10 14.00 -46.39
N ALA A 333 34.70 12.91 -45.71
CA ALA A 333 35.02 11.55 -46.11
C ALA A 333 34.47 11.21 -47.50
N ILE A 334 33.22 11.58 -47.78
CA ILE A 334 32.57 11.39 -49.09
C ILE A 334 33.36 12.15 -50.17
N ARG A 335 33.71 13.43 -49.93
CA ARG A 335 34.48 14.23 -50.89
C ARG A 335 35.87 13.62 -51.17
N ARG A 336 36.56 13.18 -50.10
CA ARG A 336 37.88 12.53 -50.28
C ARG A 336 37.77 11.18 -50.99
N GLY A 337 36.75 10.38 -50.71
CA GLY A 337 36.42 9.14 -51.43
C GLY A 337 36.26 9.42 -52.94
N ALA A 338 35.41 10.37 -53.31
CA ALA A 338 35.20 10.77 -54.71
C ALA A 338 36.49 11.31 -55.38
N GLN A 339 37.35 12.03 -54.66
CA GLN A 339 38.63 12.48 -55.11
C GLN A 339 39.62 11.32 -55.41
N LEU A 340 39.68 10.34 -54.49
CA LEU A 340 40.50 9.13 -54.65
C LEU A 340 40.04 8.29 -55.86
N GLU A 341 38.71 8.14 -56.03
CA GLU A 341 38.17 7.45 -57.25
C GLU A 341 38.57 8.13 -58.55
N ARG A 342 38.49 9.47 -58.58
CA ARG A 342 38.95 10.22 -59.78
C ARG A 342 40.44 10.05 -60.07
N ILE A 343 41.28 10.07 -59.01
CA ILE A 343 42.71 9.83 -59.12
C ILE A 343 42.97 8.42 -59.65
N HIS A 344 42.29 7.42 -59.12
CA HIS A 344 42.42 6.02 -59.48
C HIS A 344 41.99 5.78 -60.93
N ALA A 345 40.84 6.34 -61.34
CA ALA A 345 40.36 6.28 -62.72
C ALA A 345 41.33 6.96 -63.67
N SER A 346 41.88 8.12 -63.30
CA SER A 346 42.89 8.82 -64.11
C SER A 346 44.22 8.04 -64.27
N TRP A 347 44.65 7.38 -63.14
CA TRP A 347 45.87 6.54 -63.14
C TRP A 347 45.70 5.27 -64.01
N LEU A 348 44.55 4.56 -63.89
CA LEU A 348 44.21 3.40 -64.66
C LEU A 348 44.08 3.77 -66.14
N GLY A 349 43.52 4.94 -66.52
CA GLY A 349 43.46 5.47 -67.83
C GLY A 349 44.85 5.73 -68.41
N LYS A 350 45.78 6.34 -67.69
CA LYS A 350 47.16 6.56 -68.08
C LYS A 350 47.93 5.25 -68.26
N LEU A 351 47.71 4.26 -67.36
CA LEU A 351 48.34 2.94 -67.50
C LEU A 351 47.84 2.18 -68.72
N ALA A 352 46.52 2.24 -68.99
CA ALA A 352 45.94 1.63 -70.20
C ALA A 352 46.52 2.24 -71.47
N ILE A 353 46.68 3.57 -71.57
CA ILE A 353 47.33 4.28 -72.73
C ILE A 353 48.79 3.89 -72.79
N TYR A 354 49.52 3.80 -71.71
CA TYR A 354 50.94 3.37 -71.72
C TYR A 354 51.08 1.92 -72.23
N LEU A 355 50.27 0.99 -71.78
CA LEU A 355 50.31 -0.40 -72.24
C LEU A 355 49.86 -0.57 -73.67
N ALA A 356 48.96 0.28 -74.18
CA ALA A 356 48.61 0.29 -75.63
C ALA A 356 49.75 0.77 -76.51
N ARG A 357 50.55 1.73 -76.04
CA ARG A 357 51.70 2.26 -76.77
C ARG A 357 52.95 1.34 -76.77
N THR A 358 53.02 0.40 -75.84
CA THR A 358 54.15 -0.55 -75.82
C THR A 358 53.87 -1.84 -76.60
N LYS A 359 52.67 -1.99 -77.19
CA LYS A 359 52.30 -3.13 -78.03
C LYS A 359 52.23 -2.78 -79.56
N SER A 360 52.53 -1.57 -79.97
CA SER A 360 52.75 -1.12 -81.28
C SER A 360 54.25 -0.86 -81.51
#